data_92193b27a32ba4b699aa3c1424242180
#
_entry.id   92193b27a32ba4b699aa3c1424242180
#
_cell.length_a   1.000
_cell.length_b   1.000
_cell.length_c   1.000
_cell.angle_alpha   90.00
_cell.angle_beta   90.00
_cell.angle_gamma   90.00
#
_symmetry.space_group_name_H-M   'P 1'
#
loop_
_entity.id
_entity.type
_entity.pdbx_description
1 polymer ?
#
loop_
_entity_poly.entity_id
_entity_poly.type
_entity_poly.pdbx_seq_one_letter_code
_entity_poly.pdbx_strand_id
1 'polypeptide(L)'
;MSEKALGMLEHMRRQILRHPAPYVVVRGAAFSIGVDPGGSECDGLLDELLRAGYIRTYPSPSLTAHGLYRLTALGISAADEG
;
A
#
# COMPACT_ATOMS: atom_id res chain seq x y z
N MET A 1 -8.88 5.29 9.83
CA MET A 1 -7.75 4.47 9.38
C MET A 1 -6.66 4.49 10.43
N SER A 2 -6.01 3.35 10.68
CA SER A 2 -4.96 3.28 11.69
C SER A 2 -3.71 4.06 11.26
N GLU A 3 -2.90 4.49 12.24
CA GLU A 3 -1.64 5.19 11.96
C GLU A 3 -0.69 4.35 11.13
N LYS A 4 -0.64 3.04 11.41
CA LYS A 4 0.22 2.13 10.64
C LYS A 4 -0.23 1.99 9.20
N ALA A 5 -1.53 1.88 8.96
CA ALA A 5 -2.07 1.82 7.60
C ALA A 5 -1.76 3.11 6.84
N LEU A 6 -1.94 4.26 7.48
CA LEU A 6 -1.60 5.55 6.87
C LEU A 6 -0.10 5.62 6.58
N GLY A 7 0.74 5.16 7.49
CA GLY A 7 2.19 5.11 7.30
C GLY A 7 2.60 4.26 6.10
N MET A 8 1.97 3.09 5.93
CA MET A 8 2.18 2.26 4.75
C MET A 8 1.79 2.99 3.47
N LEU A 9 0.62 3.63 3.48
CA LEU A 9 0.11 4.34 2.32
C LEU A 9 1.03 5.49 1.92
N GLU A 10 1.51 6.25 2.91
CA GLU A 10 2.46 7.35 2.68
C GLU A 10 3.78 6.83 2.09
N HIS A 11 4.28 5.70 2.57
CA HIS A 11 5.49 5.10 2.02
C HIS A 11 5.27 4.66 0.57
N MET A 12 4.13 4.06 0.26
CA MET A 12 3.77 3.67 -1.11
C MET A 12 3.73 4.88 -2.04
N ARG A 13 3.17 5.99 -1.56
CA ARG A 13 3.16 7.24 -2.32
C ARG A 13 4.57 7.73 -2.62
N ARG A 14 5.46 7.69 -1.63
CA ARG A 14 6.87 8.06 -1.82
C ARG A 14 7.59 7.15 -2.81
N GLN A 15 7.27 5.86 -2.82
CA GLN A 15 7.84 4.93 -3.80
C GLN A 15 7.54 5.40 -5.23
N ILE A 16 6.29 5.78 -5.49
CA ILE A 16 5.88 6.22 -6.83
C ILE A 16 6.57 7.52 -7.21
N LEU A 17 6.75 8.43 -6.25
CA LEU A 17 7.43 9.71 -6.51
C LEU A 17 8.91 9.52 -6.85
N ARG A 18 9.56 8.53 -6.22
CA ARG A 18 10.98 8.24 -6.47
C ARG A 18 11.20 7.41 -7.73
N HIS A 19 10.35 6.42 -7.92
CA HIS A 19 10.46 5.45 -9.01
C HIS A 19 9.08 5.30 -9.64
N PRO A 20 8.71 6.18 -10.57
CA PRO A 20 7.40 6.12 -11.23
C PRO A 20 7.19 4.75 -11.87
N ALA A 21 6.19 4.05 -11.38
CA ALA A 21 5.82 2.73 -11.84
C ALA A 21 4.32 2.53 -11.60
N PRO A 22 3.66 1.64 -12.34
CA PRO A 22 2.24 1.41 -12.15
C PRO A 22 1.92 0.60 -10.88
N TYR A 23 2.94 0.23 -10.09
CA TYR A 23 2.75 -0.59 -8.91
C TYR A 23 3.65 -0.13 -7.76
N VAL A 24 3.32 -0.59 -6.54
CA VAL A 24 4.12 -0.39 -5.35
C VAL A 24 4.41 -1.75 -4.70
N VAL A 25 5.53 -1.81 -3.97
CA VAL A 25 5.98 -3.03 -3.31
C VAL A 25 5.63 -2.96 -1.83
N VAL A 26 4.90 -3.97 -1.33
CA VAL A 26 4.47 -4.04 0.07
C VAL A 26 5.64 -4.16 1.03
N ARG A 27 6.68 -4.90 0.64
CA ARG A 27 7.79 -5.21 1.53
C ARG A 27 8.45 -3.96 2.12
N GLY A 28 8.76 -2.98 1.27
CA GLY A 28 9.35 -1.73 1.73
C GLY A 28 8.42 -0.94 2.63
N ALA A 29 7.14 -0.90 2.29
CA ALA A 29 6.15 -0.19 3.08
C ALA A 29 6.00 -0.82 4.48
N ALA A 30 5.98 -2.16 4.56
CA ALA A 30 5.87 -2.87 5.84
C ALA A 30 7.11 -2.62 6.71
N PHE A 31 8.30 -2.73 6.14
CA PHE A 31 9.53 -2.46 6.88
C PHE A 31 9.59 -1.02 7.39
N SER A 32 9.08 -0.07 6.64
CA SER A 32 9.12 1.35 7.03
C SER A 32 8.34 1.64 8.31
N ILE A 33 7.37 0.80 8.64
CA ILE A 33 6.54 0.96 9.85
C ILE A 33 6.81 -0.14 10.88
N GLY A 34 7.87 -0.94 10.68
CA GLY A 34 8.26 -1.97 11.63
C GLY A 34 7.36 -3.20 11.67
N VAL A 35 6.72 -3.51 10.55
CA VAL A 35 5.80 -4.65 10.44
C VAL A 35 6.41 -5.72 9.53
N ASP A 36 6.26 -6.98 9.92
CA ASP A 36 6.72 -8.11 9.09
C ASP A 36 5.87 -8.21 7.83
N PRO A 37 6.46 -8.09 6.63
CA PRO A 37 5.71 -8.13 5.38
C PRO A 37 4.98 -9.45 5.12
N GLY A 38 5.40 -10.54 5.76
CA GLY A 38 4.73 -11.83 5.66
C GLY A 38 3.78 -12.13 6.81
N GLY A 39 3.61 -11.20 7.76
CA GLY A 39 2.83 -11.44 8.96
C GLY A 39 1.36 -11.06 8.85
N SER A 40 0.58 -11.52 9.84
CA SER A 40 -0.85 -11.25 9.90
C SER A 40 -1.17 -9.78 10.13
N GLU A 41 -0.30 -9.04 10.82
CA GLU A 41 -0.49 -7.61 11.01
C GLU A 41 -0.43 -6.88 9.67
N CYS A 42 0.54 -7.23 8.83
CA CYS A 42 0.66 -6.65 7.50
C CYS A 42 -0.59 -6.96 6.66
N ASP A 43 -1.05 -8.21 6.69
CA ASP A 43 -2.25 -8.61 5.95
C ASP A 43 -3.47 -7.81 6.39
N GLY A 44 -3.62 -7.55 7.68
CA GLY A 44 -4.71 -6.75 8.22
C GLY A 44 -4.64 -5.29 7.76
N LEU A 45 -3.44 -4.72 7.71
CA LEU A 45 -3.25 -3.34 7.24
C LEU A 45 -3.54 -3.22 5.75
N LEU A 46 -3.09 -4.20 4.94
CA LEU A 46 -3.40 -4.23 3.52
C LEU A 46 -4.90 -4.35 3.29
N ASP A 47 -5.58 -5.21 4.05
CA ASP A 47 -7.02 -5.36 3.97
C ASP A 47 -7.74 -4.04 4.29
N GLU A 48 -7.27 -3.32 5.30
CA GLU A 48 -7.81 -2.00 5.65
C GLU A 48 -7.70 -1.03 4.47
N LEU A 49 -6.53 -0.98 3.82
CA LEU A 49 -6.30 -0.10 2.67
C LEU A 49 -7.13 -0.51 1.45
N LEU A 50 -7.26 -1.81 1.22
CA LEU A 50 -8.09 -2.34 0.13
C LEU A 50 -9.57 -2.00 0.32
N ARG A 51 -10.08 -2.18 1.54
CA ARG A 51 -11.49 -1.88 1.86
C ARG A 51 -11.79 -0.39 1.76
N ALA A 52 -10.82 0.45 2.10
CA ALA A 52 -10.97 1.90 1.98
C ALA A 52 -10.91 2.36 0.52
N GLY A 53 -10.51 1.49 -0.41
CA GLY A 53 -10.37 1.84 -1.81
C GLY A 53 -9.11 2.62 -2.15
N TYR A 54 -8.12 2.61 -1.25
CA TYR A 54 -6.88 3.36 -1.42
C TYR A 54 -5.84 2.63 -2.24
N ILE A 55 -5.90 1.30 -2.26
CA ILE A 55 -5.01 0.47 -3.07
C ILE A 55 -5.83 -0.62 -3.77
N ARG A 56 -5.25 -1.16 -4.84
CA ARG A 56 -5.79 -2.32 -5.54
C ARG A 56 -4.66 -3.28 -5.85
N THR A 57 -4.99 -4.56 -5.99
CA THR A 57 -4.01 -5.57 -6.40
C THR A 57 -3.52 -5.27 -7.82
N TYR A 58 -2.24 -5.53 -8.07
CA TYR A 58 -1.62 -5.37 -9.37
C TYR A 58 -1.20 -6.74 -9.90
N PRO A 59 -1.35 -7.05 -11.19
CA PRO A 59 -1.80 -6.16 -12.27
C PRO A 59 -3.32 -5.97 -12.36
N SER A 60 -4.11 -6.83 -11.76
CA SER A 60 -5.56 -6.69 -11.79
C SER A 60 -6.18 -7.34 -10.56
N PRO A 61 -7.45 -7.03 -10.24
CA PRO A 61 -8.13 -7.67 -9.11
C PRO A 61 -8.27 -9.19 -9.23
N SER A 62 -8.24 -9.73 -10.44
CA SER A 62 -8.38 -11.17 -10.68
C SER A 62 -7.03 -11.88 -10.79
N LEU A 63 -5.94 -11.16 -10.98
CA LEU A 63 -4.59 -11.70 -11.08
C LEU A 63 -3.71 -10.97 -10.08
N THR A 64 -3.32 -11.66 -9.01
CA THR A 64 -2.46 -11.07 -7.98
C THR A 64 -1.03 -11.51 -8.19
N ALA A 65 -0.12 -10.54 -8.35
CA ALA A 65 1.30 -10.78 -8.19
C ALA A 65 1.62 -10.54 -6.72
N HIS A 66 2.32 -11.46 -6.08
CA HIS A 66 2.58 -11.38 -4.65
C HIS A 66 3.29 -10.08 -4.26
N GLY A 67 2.70 -9.36 -3.31
CA GLY A 67 3.29 -8.15 -2.78
C GLY A 67 3.23 -6.93 -3.69
N LEU A 68 2.50 -7.00 -4.79
CA LEU A 68 2.36 -5.88 -5.70
C LEU A 68 0.96 -5.31 -5.65
N TYR A 69 0.88 -3.99 -5.50
CA TYR A 69 -0.38 -3.24 -5.46
C TYR A 69 -0.22 -1.95 -6.24
N ARG A 70 -1.32 -1.29 -6.55
CA ARG A 70 -1.27 0.05 -7.12
C ARG A 70 -2.09 1.00 -6.26
N LEU A 71 -1.63 2.24 -6.19
CA LEU A 71 -2.40 3.30 -5.54
C LEU A 71 -3.52 3.74 -6.44
N THR A 72 -4.71 3.93 -5.86
CA THR A 72 -5.84 4.55 -6.55
C THR A 72 -5.72 6.06 -6.43
N ALA A 73 -6.51 6.80 -7.21
CA ALA A 73 -6.58 8.26 -7.07
C ALA A 73 -6.96 8.65 -5.64
N LEU A 74 -7.90 7.91 -5.04
CA LEU A 74 -8.33 8.13 -3.66
C LEU A 74 -7.18 7.90 -2.68
N GLY A 75 -6.38 6.85 -2.89
CA GLY A 75 -5.22 6.55 -2.05
C GLY A 75 -4.14 7.61 -2.14
N ILE A 76 -3.88 8.12 -3.34
CA ILE A 76 -2.92 9.21 -3.54
C ILE A 76 -3.37 10.45 -2.77
N SER A 77 -4.65 10.81 -2.90
CA SER A 77 -5.22 11.96 -2.20
C SER A 77 -5.11 11.79 -0.68
N ALA A 78 -5.44 10.61 -0.16
CA ALA A 78 -5.37 10.34 1.27
C ALA A 78 -3.93 10.42 1.79
N ALA A 79 -2.95 9.91 1.02
CA ALA A 79 -1.54 9.99 1.41
C ALA A 79 -1.03 11.43 1.41
N ASP A 80 -1.44 12.22 0.43
CA ASP A 80 -0.99 13.61 0.31
C ASP A 80 -1.61 14.52 1.38
N GLU A 81 -2.77 14.17 1.90
CA GLU A 81 -3.43 14.89 3.00
C GLU A 81 -2.85 14.53 4.37
N GLY A 82 -2.31 13.32 4.48
CA GLY A 82 -1.69 12.86 5.71
C GLY A 82 -0.27 13.38 5.87
#